data_c1849a71264c92e190279e46979fb44d
#
_entry.id   c1849a71264c92e190279e46979fb44d
#
_cell.length_a   1.000
_cell.length_b   1.000
_cell.length_c   1.000
_cell.angle_alpha   90.00
_cell.angle_beta   90.00
_cell.angle_gamma   90.00
#
_symmetry.space_group_name_H-M   'P 1'
#
loop_
_entity.id
_entity.type
_entity.pdbx_description
1 polymer ?
#
loop_
_entity_poly.entity_id
_entity_poly.type
_entity_poly.pdbx_seq_one_letter_code
_entity_poly.pdbx_strand_id
1 'polypeptide(L)'
;VFALNANKEVFVTEDFSRGTIKINKTAEDGIVADREFKVTGSDGSSYTKKTNAAGVAEFSGLKVYDVDAKTAITYTISEINVETRYETPKAQNVTLTSGTVDLTVTANFVNELKTGSIRINKQSEDNQNGDRTFTITGNGETYTITTGADGIAILSDIPVYNSENEKIEYTISEKDVPIRYVVPANQTATLTADATVD
;
A
#
# COMPACT_ATOMS: atom_id res chain seq x y z
N VAL A 1 -1.69 70.77 35.94
CA VAL A 1 -1.97 70.34 34.57
C VAL A 1 -1.97 68.83 34.58
N PHE A 2 -3.15 68.21 34.56
CA PHE A 2 -3.24 66.77 34.42
C PHE A 2 -3.07 66.45 32.93
N ALA A 3 -2.02 65.69 32.59
CA ALA A 3 -1.90 65.14 31.26
C ALA A 3 -3.03 64.08 31.07
N LEU A 4 -3.94 64.31 30.14
CA LEU A 4 -4.87 63.30 29.67
C LEU A 4 -4.03 62.16 29.10
N ASN A 5 -4.03 61.00 29.79
CA ASN A 5 -3.50 59.77 29.21
C ASN A 5 -4.27 59.50 27.92
N ALA A 6 -3.58 59.50 26.81
CA ALA A 6 -4.15 59.00 25.57
C ALA A 6 -4.63 57.57 25.80
N ASN A 7 -5.87 57.31 25.48
CA ASN A 7 -6.38 55.94 25.52
C ASN A 7 -5.47 55.02 24.68
N LYS A 8 -4.79 54.11 25.37
CA LYS A 8 -3.96 53.17 24.74
C LYS A 8 -4.87 51.99 24.33
N GLU A 9 -5.05 51.83 23.03
CA GLU A 9 -5.73 50.68 22.48
C GLU A 9 -4.82 49.44 22.64
N VAL A 10 -5.40 48.39 23.21
CA VAL A 10 -4.68 47.09 23.36
C VAL A 10 -5.43 46.10 22.48
N PHE A 11 -4.73 45.57 21.50
CA PHE A 11 -5.24 44.48 20.66
C PHE A 11 -4.92 43.17 21.33
N VAL A 12 -5.94 42.36 21.56
CA VAL A 12 -5.81 40.97 22.02
C VAL A 12 -6.27 40.08 20.87
N THR A 13 -5.36 39.20 20.42
CA THR A 13 -5.64 38.26 19.34
C THR A 13 -5.66 36.85 19.93
N GLU A 14 -6.70 36.10 19.65
CA GLU A 14 -6.79 34.68 19.96
C GLU A 14 -6.56 33.85 18.70
N ASP A 15 -5.64 32.90 18.76
CA ASP A 15 -5.35 31.99 17.68
C ASP A 15 -6.05 30.64 17.89
N PHE A 16 -6.44 29.98 16.80
CA PHE A 16 -6.96 28.63 16.88
C PHE A 16 -5.90 27.64 17.37
N SER A 17 -6.30 26.71 18.24
CA SER A 17 -5.50 25.53 18.54
C SER A 17 -5.22 24.75 17.26
N ARG A 18 -3.96 24.41 17.03
CA ARG A 18 -3.52 23.73 15.82
C ARG A 18 -2.69 22.50 16.18
N GLY A 19 -2.69 21.53 15.25
CA GLY A 19 -1.91 20.32 15.39
C GLY A 19 -1.40 19.82 14.06
N THR A 20 -0.77 18.67 14.11
CA THR A 20 -0.11 18.01 12.97
C THR A 20 -0.61 16.59 12.81
N ILE A 21 -0.89 16.19 11.58
CA ILE A 21 -1.05 14.79 11.20
C ILE A 21 0.20 14.37 10.45
N LYS A 22 0.89 13.36 10.99
CA LYS A 22 2.04 12.72 10.35
C LYS A 22 1.61 11.39 9.77
N ILE A 23 1.92 11.15 8.51
CA ILE A 23 1.69 9.89 7.83
C ILE A 23 3.04 9.18 7.69
N ASN A 24 3.09 7.92 8.12
CA ASN A 24 4.18 7.01 7.84
C ASN A 24 3.68 5.98 6.81
N LYS A 25 4.30 5.97 5.66
CA LYS A 25 4.00 5.07 4.55
C LYS A 25 5.05 3.96 4.47
N THR A 26 4.58 2.72 4.39
CA THR A 26 5.37 1.55 4.03
C THR A 26 4.76 0.87 2.80
N ALA A 27 5.54 0.06 2.10
CA ALA A 27 5.09 -0.74 0.97
C ALA A 27 5.93 -2.03 0.92
N GLU A 28 5.34 -3.14 0.46
CA GLU A 28 6.01 -4.44 0.39
C GLU A 28 7.21 -4.43 -0.57
N ASP A 29 7.15 -3.61 -1.63
CA ASP A 29 8.26 -3.42 -2.57
C ASP A 29 9.25 -2.31 -2.15
N GLY A 30 9.04 -1.71 -0.98
CA GLY A 30 9.86 -0.62 -0.45
C GLY A 30 9.70 0.73 -1.13
N ILE A 31 8.81 0.87 -2.12
CA ILE A 31 8.60 2.12 -2.87
C ILE A 31 7.60 3.00 -2.13
N VAL A 32 8.11 3.92 -1.32
CA VAL A 32 7.32 4.74 -0.38
C VAL A 32 7.29 6.24 -0.71
N ALA A 33 8.17 6.70 -1.60
CA ALA A 33 8.24 8.10 -2.02
C ALA A 33 7.11 8.48 -2.97
N ASP A 34 6.75 9.77 -2.98
CA ASP A 34 5.76 10.36 -3.90
C ASP A 34 4.35 9.74 -3.83
N ARG A 35 4.03 9.02 -2.74
CA ARG A 35 2.67 8.55 -2.47
C ARG A 35 1.79 9.72 -2.05
N GLU A 36 0.66 9.88 -2.70
CA GLU A 36 -0.19 11.07 -2.52
C GLU A 36 -1.30 10.80 -1.49
N PHE A 37 -1.38 11.65 -0.49
CA PHE A 37 -2.39 11.58 0.57
C PHE A 37 -3.30 12.79 0.57
N LYS A 38 -4.58 12.53 0.79
CA LYS A 38 -5.61 13.54 1.03
C LYS A 38 -6.09 13.46 2.47
N VAL A 39 -6.12 14.60 3.14
CA VAL A 39 -6.66 14.79 4.49
C VAL A 39 -7.86 15.70 4.39
N THR A 40 -9.04 15.23 4.80
CA THR A 40 -10.30 15.99 4.75
C THR A 40 -10.86 16.11 6.15
N GLY A 41 -11.07 17.34 6.60
CA GLY A 41 -11.69 17.63 7.89
C GLY A 41 -13.22 17.62 7.83
N SER A 42 -13.85 17.27 8.95
CA SER A 42 -15.33 17.36 9.11
C SER A 42 -15.86 18.79 9.00
N ASP A 43 -14.98 19.80 9.10
CA ASP A 43 -15.26 21.22 8.84
C ASP A 43 -15.24 21.59 7.35
N GLY A 44 -15.06 20.60 6.45
CA GLY A 44 -14.97 20.79 5.01
C GLY A 44 -13.57 21.18 4.50
N SER A 45 -12.58 21.31 5.39
CA SER A 45 -11.18 21.55 4.97
C SER A 45 -10.61 20.35 4.23
N SER A 46 -9.71 20.61 3.28
CA SER A 46 -9.09 19.54 2.48
C SER A 46 -7.65 19.92 2.11
N TYR A 47 -6.75 18.96 2.30
CA TYR A 47 -5.31 19.12 2.07
C TYR A 47 -4.78 17.91 1.33
N THR A 48 -3.79 18.12 0.45
CA THR A 48 -3.12 17.04 -0.29
C THR A 48 -1.62 17.22 -0.18
N LYS A 49 -0.90 16.12 0.05
CA LYS A 49 0.57 16.11 0.13
C LYS A 49 1.13 14.76 -0.27
N LYS A 50 2.34 14.78 -0.83
CA LYS A 50 3.09 13.57 -1.16
C LYS A 50 4.08 13.21 -0.05
N THR A 51 4.35 11.91 0.07
CA THR A 51 5.43 11.41 0.94
C THR A 51 6.80 11.76 0.38
N ASN A 52 7.74 12.00 1.28
CA ASN A 52 9.16 12.15 0.94
C ASN A 52 9.84 10.78 0.71
N ALA A 53 11.16 10.79 0.47
CA ALA A 53 11.95 9.56 0.25
C ALA A 53 11.91 8.56 1.42
N ALA A 54 11.62 9.04 2.65
CA ALA A 54 11.47 8.19 3.83
C ALA A 54 10.02 7.70 4.04
N GLY A 55 9.10 7.94 3.10
CA GLY A 55 7.69 7.56 3.22
C GLY A 55 6.89 8.44 4.18
N VAL A 56 7.35 9.66 4.47
CA VAL A 56 6.70 10.55 5.43
C VAL A 56 6.00 11.70 4.71
N ALA A 57 4.73 11.94 5.06
CA ALA A 57 4.01 13.16 4.75
C ALA A 57 3.51 13.81 6.06
N GLU A 58 3.63 15.15 6.17
CA GLU A 58 3.29 15.87 7.38
C GLU A 58 2.37 17.05 7.06
N PHE A 59 1.19 17.07 7.65
CA PHE A 59 0.16 18.09 7.52
C PHE A 59 0.11 18.88 8.81
N SER A 60 0.79 20.00 8.87
CA SER A 60 0.88 20.88 10.04
C SER A 60 -0.06 22.07 9.98
N GLY A 61 -0.34 22.68 11.12
CA GLY A 61 -1.21 23.85 11.22
C GLY A 61 -2.71 23.54 11.07
N LEU A 62 -3.12 22.27 11.22
CA LEU A 62 -4.50 21.85 11.15
C LEU A 62 -5.27 22.33 12.39
N LYS A 63 -6.51 22.81 12.20
CA LYS A 63 -7.36 23.21 13.32
C LYS A 63 -7.77 22.01 14.17
N VAL A 64 -7.87 22.21 15.48
CA VAL A 64 -8.32 21.17 16.42
C VAL A 64 -9.84 21.16 16.54
N TYR A 65 -10.45 22.34 16.57
CA TYR A 65 -11.87 22.54 16.75
C TYR A 65 -12.48 23.30 15.58
N ASP A 66 -13.75 23.02 15.31
CA ASP A 66 -14.57 23.79 14.38
C ASP A 66 -14.84 25.22 14.91
N VAL A 67 -15.46 26.05 14.10
CA VAL A 67 -15.78 27.48 14.42
C VAL A 67 -16.69 27.62 15.64
N ASP A 68 -17.45 26.58 15.98
CA ASP A 68 -18.29 26.57 17.21
C ASP A 68 -17.43 26.41 18.50
N ALA A 69 -16.11 26.18 18.36
CA ALA A 69 -15.08 25.95 19.40
C ALA A 69 -15.42 24.82 20.40
N LYS A 70 -16.35 23.92 20.05
CA LYS A 70 -16.82 22.83 20.90
C LYS A 70 -16.66 21.47 20.26
N THR A 71 -16.82 21.40 18.94
CA THR A 71 -16.74 20.15 18.20
C THR A 71 -15.31 19.94 17.69
N ALA A 72 -14.67 18.86 18.11
CA ALA A 72 -13.36 18.47 17.59
C ALA A 72 -13.49 18.06 16.11
N ILE A 73 -12.57 18.53 15.27
CA ILE A 73 -12.54 18.17 13.86
C ILE A 73 -12.01 16.74 13.73
N THR A 74 -12.79 15.88 13.08
CA THR A 74 -12.35 14.56 12.64
C THR A 74 -11.77 14.67 11.25
N TYR A 75 -10.53 14.24 11.09
CA TYR A 75 -9.83 14.20 9.81
C TYR A 75 -9.86 12.79 9.23
N THR A 76 -10.38 12.67 8.01
CA THR A 76 -10.27 11.44 7.21
C THR A 76 -9.03 11.51 6.34
N ILE A 77 -8.17 10.51 6.46
CA ILE A 77 -6.92 10.37 5.72
C ILE A 77 -7.09 9.26 4.69
N SER A 78 -6.80 9.53 3.43
CA SER A 78 -6.85 8.55 2.35
C SER A 78 -5.60 8.67 1.49
N GLU A 79 -5.02 7.55 1.10
CA GLU A 79 -4.09 7.53 -0.04
C GLU A 79 -4.90 7.64 -1.32
N ILE A 80 -4.51 8.53 -2.21
CA ILE A 80 -5.19 8.78 -3.50
C ILE A 80 -4.21 8.46 -4.63
N ASN A 81 -4.75 8.19 -5.82
CA ASN A 81 -3.93 7.81 -6.98
C ASN A 81 -3.04 6.59 -6.71
N VAL A 82 -3.57 5.62 -5.96
CA VAL A 82 -2.85 4.37 -5.65
C VAL A 82 -2.54 3.63 -6.94
N GLU A 83 -1.27 3.24 -7.11
CA GLU A 83 -0.82 2.54 -8.30
C GLU A 83 -1.47 1.16 -8.44
N THR A 84 -1.68 0.73 -9.70
CA THR A 84 -2.46 -0.48 -10.04
C THR A 84 -1.93 -1.75 -9.37
N ARG A 85 -0.62 -1.83 -9.12
CA ARG A 85 0.03 -2.99 -8.49
C ARG A 85 -0.30 -3.20 -7.01
N TYR A 86 -0.90 -2.19 -6.36
CA TYR A 86 -1.24 -2.28 -4.94
C TYR A 86 -2.74 -2.46 -4.69
N GLU A 87 -3.05 -3.10 -3.58
CA GLU A 87 -4.36 -2.99 -2.96
C GLU A 87 -4.56 -1.56 -2.43
N THR A 88 -5.80 -1.06 -2.53
CA THR A 88 -6.10 0.29 -2.04
C THR A 88 -6.21 0.28 -0.52
N PRO A 89 -5.33 1.00 0.21
CA PRO A 89 -5.41 1.06 1.66
C PRO A 89 -6.72 1.69 2.13
N LYS A 90 -7.25 1.19 3.25
CA LYS A 90 -8.45 1.76 3.87
C LYS A 90 -8.16 3.15 4.41
N ALA A 91 -9.11 4.08 4.22
CA ALA A 91 -9.07 5.39 4.84
C ALA A 91 -9.07 5.26 6.38
N GLN A 92 -8.37 6.19 7.04
CA GLN A 92 -8.29 6.26 8.51
C GLN A 92 -8.86 7.59 9.00
N ASN A 93 -9.52 7.55 10.14
CA ASN A 93 -10.05 8.72 10.81
C ASN A 93 -9.23 9.03 12.05
N VAL A 94 -8.85 10.29 12.22
CA VAL A 94 -8.11 10.77 13.39
C VAL A 94 -8.73 12.08 13.88
N THR A 95 -8.60 12.33 15.19
CA THR A 95 -8.94 13.62 15.81
C THR A 95 -7.69 14.17 16.51
N LEU A 96 -7.48 15.47 16.38
CA LEU A 96 -6.47 16.18 17.15
C LEU A 96 -7.11 16.60 18.47
N THR A 97 -6.59 16.12 19.61
CA THR A 97 -7.14 16.47 20.92
C THR A 97 -6.25 17.47 21.62
N SER A 98 -6.84 18.52 22.21
CA SER A 98 -6.11 19.54 22.99
C SER A 98 -5.53 18.93 24.27
N GLY A 99 -4.31 19.32 24.64
CA GLY A 99 -3.71 18.95 25.92
C GLY A 99 -2.22 18.57 25.87
N THR A 100 -1.61 18.56 24.70
CA THR A 100 -0.16 18.37 24.53
C THR A 100 0.45 19.56 23.79
N VAL A 101 1.69 19.92 24.14
CA VAL A 101 2.40 21.07 23.59
C VAL A 101 2.66 20.92 22.07
N ASP A 102 2.71 19.67 21.58
CA ASP A 102 2.82 19.34 20.16
C ASP A 102 1.75 18.32 19.79
N LEU A 103 0.59 18.81 19.36
CA LEU A 103 -0.54 18.00 18.92
C LEU A 103 -0.20 17.26 17.62
N THR A 104 0.54 16.17 17.73
CA THR A 104 0.86 15.33 16.57
C THR A 104 0.20 13.96 16.69
N VAL A 105 -0.58 13.60 15.68
CA VAL A 105 -1.15 12.26 15.52
C VAL A 105 -0.47 11.59 14.32
N THR A 106 -0.06 10.34 14.50
CA THR A 106 0.56 9.55 13.43
C THR A 106 -0.42 8.53 12.89
N ALA A 107 -0.56 8.48 11.56
CA ALA A 107 -1.29 7.46 10.83
C ALA A 107 -0.31 6.61 10.00
N ASN A 108 -0.47 5.29 10.05
CA ASN A 108 0.40 4.36 9.33
C ASN A 108 -0.39 3.73 8.17
N PHE A 109 0.18 3.78 6.97
CA PHE A 109 -0.39 3.18 5.77
C PHE A 109 0.59 2.20 5.16
N VAL A 110 0.07 1.04 4.76
CA VAL A 110 0.83 -0.01 4.07
C VAL A 110 0.25 -0.19 2.69
N ASN A 111 1.10 -0.25 1.65
CA ASN A 111 0.69 -0.74 0.35
C ASN A 111 1.10 -2.21 0.23
N GLU A 112 0.10 -3.06 0.14
CA GLU A 112 0.22 -4.48 -0.14
C GLU A 112 0.18 -4.69 -1.66
N LEU A 113 1.05 -5.56 -2.18
CA LEU A 113 1.05 -5.90 -3.60
C LEU A 113 -0.16 -6.77 -3.94
N LYS A 114 -0.74 -6.56 -5.10
CA LYS A 114 -1.69 -7.50 -5.66
C LYS A 114 -0.99 -8.78 -6.04
N THR A 115 -1.40 -9.89 -5.47
CA THR A 115 -0.83 -11.21 -5.70
C THR A 115 -1.83 -12.15 -6.35
N GLY A 116 -1.32 -13.25 -6.87
CA GLY A 116 -2.11 -14.35 -7.41
C GLY A 116 -1.37 -15.67 -7.23
N SER A 117 -1.90 -16.75 -7.77
CA SER A 117 -1.31 -18.08 -7.65
C SER A 117 -1.26 -18.77 -9.01
N ILE A 118 -0.26 -19.62 -9.20
CA ILE A 118 -0.12 -20.54 -10.33
C ILE A 118 -0.32 -21.95 -9.78
N ARG A 119 -1.27 -22.68 -10.36
CA ARG A 119 -1.48 -24.11 -10.10
C ARG A 119 -0.98 -24.92 -11.30
N ILE A 120 -0.08 -25.85 -11.05
CA ILE A 120 0.39 -26.81 -12.04
C ILE A 120 -0.36 -28.11 -11.84
N ASN A 121 -0.90 -28.64 -12.95
CA ASN A 121 -1.52 -29.96 -13.01
C ASN A 121 -0.70 -30.83 -13.98
N LYS A 122 0.23 -31.59 -13.44
CA LYS A 122 1.09 -32.48 -14.23
C LYS A 122 0.36 -33.78 -14.59
N GLN A 123 0.43 -34.13 -15.87
CA GLN A 123 -0.07 -35.40 -16.37
C GLN A 123 1.02 -36.12 -17.20
N SER A 124 1.07 -37.43 -17.12
CA SER A 124 1.94 -38.30 -17.91
C SER A 124 1.18 -39.56 -18.34
N GLU A 125 1.55 -40.17 -19.48
CA GLU A 125 0.88 -41.32 -20.04
C GLU A 125 0.91 -42.56 -19.10
N ASP A 126 1.91 -42.67 -18.26
CA ASP A 126 2.07 -43.76 -17.28
C ASP A 126 1.54 -43.40 -15.88
N ASN A 127 0.84 -42.25 -15.73
CA ASN A 127 0.32 -41.71 -14.48
C ASN A 127 1.37 -41.48 -13.39
N GLN A 128 2.66 -41.36 -13.74
CA GLN A 128 3.75 -40.99 -12.82
C GLN A 128 3.87 -39.47 -12.74
N ASN A 129 2.92 -38.82 -12.06
CA ASN A 129 2.73 -37.37 -12.04
C ASN A 129 3.39 -36.68 -10.83
N GLY A 130 3.69 -37.45 -9.77
CA GLY A 130 4.31 -36.92 -8.55
C GLY A 130 5.79 -36.67 -8.67
N ASP A 131 6.31 -35.88 -7.71
CA ASP A 131 7.73 -35.54 -7.59
C ASP A 131 8.35 -34.91 -8.86
N ARG A 132 7.53 -34.14 -9.59
CA ARG A 132 7.97 -33.38 -10.77
C ARG A 132 8.30 -31.94 -10.34
N THR A 133 9.51 -31.52 -10.64
CA THR A 133 10.01 -30.18 -10.29
C THR A 133 9.80 -29.21 -11.44
N PHE A 134 9.28 -28.03 -11.11
CA PHE A 134 9.06 -26.93 -12.04
C PHE A 134 9.78 -25.69 -11.57
N THR A 135 10.33 -24.94 -12.53
CA THR A 135 10.76 -23.55 -12.32
C THR A 135 9.74 -22.61 -12.94
N ILE A 136 9.44 -21.53 -12.20
CA ILE A 136 8.57 -20.46 -12.63
C ILE A 136 9.40 -19.18 -12.55
N THR A 137 9.59 -18.50 -13.68
CA THR A 137 10.39 -17.29 -13.78
C THR A 137 9.54 -16.11 -14.24
N GLY A 138 9.66 -14.98 -13.59
CA GLY A 138 8.99 -13.73 -13.98
C GLY A 138 9.52 -12.55 -13.16
N ASN A 139 9.54 -11.36 -13.73
CA ASN A 139 10.01 -10.14 -13.09
C ASN A 139 11.41 -10.25 -12.43
N GLY A 140 12.30 -11.04 -13.05
CA GLY A 140 13.66 -11.27 -12.51
C GLY A 140 13.75 -12.29 -11.38
N GLU A 141 12.63 -12.80 -10.88
CA GLU A 141 12.55 -13.80 -9.82
C GLU A 141 12.43 -15.22 -10.41
N THR A 142 12.89 -16.22 -9.64
CA THR A 142 12.79 -17.64 -9.99
C THR A 142 12.30 -18.42 -8.78
N TYR A 143 11.17 -19.10 -8.97
CA TYR A 143 10.57 -19.98 -7.98
C TYR A 143 10.73 -21.43 -8.41
N THR A 144 10.83 -22.34 -7.44
CA THR A 144 10.89 -23.78 -7.69
C THR A 144 9.83 -24.47 -6.85
N ILE A 145 9.00 -25.29 -7.50
CA ILE A 145 7.94 -26.07 -6.83
C ILE A 145 7.95 -27.51 -7.33
N THR A 146 7.44 -28.42 -6.53
CA THR A 146 7.39 -29.85 -6.85
C THR A 146 5.96 -30.38 -6.68
N THR A 147 5.49 -31.19 -7.62
CA THR A 147 4.15 -31.78 -7.56
C THR A 147 4.06 -32.83 -6.45
N GLY A 148 2.89 -32.85 -5.80
CA GLY A 148 2.52 -33.96 -4.93
C GLY A 148 2.23 -35.24 -5.71
N ALA A 149 1.85 -36.31 -5.00
CA ALA A 149 1.51 -37.61 -5.60
C ALA A 149 0.32 -37.53 -6.57
N ASP A 150 -0.53 -36.52 -6.40
CA ASP A 150 -1.69 -36.21 -7.26
C ASP A 150 -1.31 -35.44 -8.54
N GLY A 151 -0.03 -35.12 -8.72
CA GLY A 151 0.46 -34.32 -9.84
C GLY A 151 0.22 -32.82 -9.72
N ILE A 152 -0.19 -32.33 -8.54
CA ILE A 152 -0.53 -30.91 -8.33
C ILE A 152 0.60 -30.20 -7.56
N ALA A 153 0.94 -28.99 -8.00
CA ALA A 153 1.73 -28.03 -7.25
C ALA A 153 1.10 -26.63 -7.35
N ILE A 154 1.16 -25.86 -6.27
CA ILE A 154 0.62 -24.49 -6.23
C ILE A 154 1.72 -23.56 -5.74
N LEU A 155 1.97 -22.49 -6.49
CA LEU A 155 2.79 -21.35 -6.08
C LEU A 155 1.85 -20.17 -5.80
N SER A 156 1.76 -19.78 -4.54
CA SER A 156 0.87 -18.70 -4.09
C SER A 156 1.63 -17.40 -3.82
N ASP A 157 0.88 -16.32 -3.68
CA ASP A 157 1.33 -15.01 -3.21
C ASP A 157 2.45 -14.40 -4.05
N ILE A 158 2.43 -14.66 -5.37
CA ILE A 158 3.37 -14.05 -6.31
C ILE A 158 2.77 -12.79 -6.95
N PRO A 159 3.59 -11.74 -7.22
CA PRO A 159 3.09 -10.46 -7.73
C PRO A 159 2.35 -10.57 -9.06
N VAL A 160 1.29 -9.82 -9.23
CA VAL A 160 0.55 -9.70 -10.52
C VAL A 160 1.20 -8.67 -11.43
N TYR A 161 1.78 -7.61 -10.85
CA TYR A 161 2.34 -6.48 -11.59
C TYR A 161 3.80 -6.21 -11.19
N ASN A 162 4.58 -5.71 -12.15
CA ASN A 162 5.94 -5.21 -11.93
C ASN A 162 5.94 -3.77 -11.36
N SER A 163 7.11 -3.19 -11.15
CA SER A 163 7.30 -1.81 -10.65
C SER A 163 6.75 -0.74 -11.58
N GLU A 164 6.61 -1.03 -12.86
CA GLU A 164 6.03 -0.14 -13.87
C GLU A 164 4.49 -0.27 -13.99
N ASN A 165 3.85 -1.07 -13.12
CA ASN A 165 2.41 -1.39 -13.14
C ASN A 165 1.96 -2.20 -14.37
N GLU A 166 2.88 -2.93 -15.01
CA GLU A 166 2.60 -3.85 -16.09
C GLU A 166 2.40 -5.25 -15.55
N LYS A 167 1.50 -6.03 -16.17
CA LYS A 167 1.30 -7.44 -15.79
C LYS A 167 2.55 -8.26 -16.05
N ILE A 168 2.94 -9.07 -15.06
CA ILE A 168 4.06 -9.99 -15.19
C ILE A 168 3.62 -11.21 -15.99
N GLU A 169 4.38 -11.57 -17.03
CA GLU A 169 4.28 -12.88 -17.67
C GLU A 169 5.26 -13.84 -16.98
N TYR A 170 4.74 -14.93 -16.46
CA TYR A 170 5.50 -16.00 -15.84
C TYR A 170 5.74 -17.12 -16.83
N THR A 171 7.00 -17.56 -16.95
CA THR A 171 7.40 -18.72 -17.75
C THR A 171 7.54 -19.94 -16.85
N ILE A 172 6.86 -21.02 -17.18
CA ILE A 172 6.85 -22.29 -16.45
C ILE A 172 7.62 -23.33 -17.24
N SER A 173 8.59 -23.99 -16.60
CA SER A 173 9.45 -25.02 -17.21
C SER A 173 9.55 -26.24 -16.28
N GLU A 174 9.34 -27.45 -16.80
CA GLU A 174 9.64 -28.68 -16.07
C GLU A 174 11.15 -28.94 -16.05
N LYS A 175 11.69 -29.27 -14.87
CA LYS A 175 13.10 -29.60 -14.67
C LYS A 175 13.31 -31.11 -14.60
N ASP A 176 14.51 -31.54 -14.95
CA ASP A 176 14.99 -32.92 -14.77
C ASP A 176 14.00 -33.95 -15.32
N VAL A 177 13.41 -33.65 -16.50
CA VAL A 177 12.47 -34.56 -17.16
C VAL A 177 13.11 -35.91 -17.40
N PRO A 178 12.56 -37.01 -16.86
CA PRO A 178 13.14 -38.33 -17.07
C PRO A 178 13.25 -38.67 -18.55
N ILE A 179 14.37 -39.35 -18.91
CA ILE A 179 14.75 -39.67 -20.31
C ILE A 179 13.67 -40.42 -21.10
N ARG A 180 12.73 -41.08 -20.41
CA ARG A 180 11.62 -41.79 -21.03
C ARG A 180 10.56 -40.87 -21.59
N TYR A 181 10.59 -39.59 -21.26
CA TYR A 181 9.61 -38.59 -21.74
C TYR A 181 10.25 -37.61 -22.69
N VAL A 182 9.44 -37.05 -23.55
CA VAL A 182 9.80 -35.86 -24.33
C VAL A 182 9.72 -34.65 -23.39
N VAL A 183 10.75 -33.80 -23.42
CA VAL A 183 10.75 -32.56 -22.65
C VAL A 183 9.59 -31.66 -23.12
N PRO A 184 8.65 -31.28 -22.24
CA PRO A 184 7.56 -30.40 -22.62
C PRO A 184 8.07 -29.01 -23.01
N ALA A 185 7.37 -28.34 -23.90
CA ALA A 185 7.62 -26.93 -24.17
C ALA A 185 7.26 -26.09 -22.93
N ASN A 186 7.99 -25.00 -22.72
CA ASN A 186 7.68 -24.02 -21.69
C ASN A 186 6.26 -23.46 -21.93
N GLN A 187 5.57 -23.17 -20.84
CA GLN A 187 4.28 -22.50 -20.85
C GLN A 187 4.41 -21.10 -20.24
N THR A 188 3.50 -20.20 -20.57
CA THR A 188 3.43 -18.88 -19.96
C THR A 188 2.07 -18.65 -19.32
N ALA A 189 2.08 -17.83 -18.26
CA ALA A 189 0.86 -17.43 -17.57
C ALA A 189 0.96 -15.96 -17.13
N THR A 190 -0.16 -15.24 -17.22
CA THR A 190 -0.35 -13.93 -16.59
C THR A 190 -1.40 -14.05 -15.51
N LEU A 191 -1.14 -13.44 -14.34
CA LEU A 191 -2.02 -13.58 -13.19
C LEU A 191 -3.15 -12.54 -13.18
N THR A 192 -4.21 -12.91 -12.46
CA THR A 192 -5.23 -11.97 -12.00
C THR A 192 -5.16 -11.93 -10.47
N ALA A 193 -5.30 -10.74 -9.88
CA ALA A 193 -5.27 -10.58 -8.44
C ALA A 193 -6.29 -11.49 -7.77
N ASP A 194 -5.91 -12.08 -6.64
CA ASP A 194 -6.72 -13.00 -5.82
C ASP A 194 -7.22 -14.26 -6.57
N ALA A 195 -6.63 -14.58 -7.71
CA ALA A 195 -7.01 -15.75 -8.50
C ALA A 195 -5.85 -16.74 -8.65
N THR A 196 -6.21 -18.02 -8.84
CA THR A 196 -5.28 -19.09 -9.25
C THR A 196 -5.42 -19.32 -10.74
N VAL A 197 -4.29 -19.36 -11.45
CA VAL A 197 -4.21 -19.74 -12.86
C VAL A 197 -3.71 -21.19 -12.95
N ASP A 198 -4.45 -22.07 -13.65
CA ASP A 198 -4.10 -23.47 -13.89
C ASP A 198 -3.30 -23.65 -15.17
#